data_07ea3c0713de7b082e7e9aa897590700
#
_entry.id   07ea3c0713de7b082e7e9aa897590700
#
_cell.length_a   1.000
_cell.length_b   1.000
_cell.length_c   1.000
_cell.angle_alpha   90.00
_cell.angle_beta   90.00
_cell.angle_gamma   90.00
#
_symmetry.space_group_name_H-M   'P 1'
#
loop_
_entity.id
_entity.type
_entity.pdbx_description
1 polymer ?
#
loop_
_entity_poly.entity_id
_entity_poly.type
_entity_poly.pdbx_seq_one_letter_code
_entity_poly.pdbx_strand_id
1 'polypeptide(L)'
;MLTLDKIYHASYQLKDVIRRTDMIMAPDINPDCEIHLKTENLQKTGSFKVRGAAYKISQLSDEEKKKGVIACSAGNHAQGVALAATKNGIKSLICLPDGAPISKVEATRKFGAEICLVPGVYDDAYNRALQLKEEKGYTFIHPFNDEDVIAGQGTIGLEILEQLPDVDVVIVPVGGGGLISGVAYAIKALNPQVKVYGVQADGAPSMLRSIADGKIEALDEVSTIADGIAVKEPGDLTFALCQKYVDGIVSVSEDEIAAAILALIEQQKLIAEGAGAVSVAAAMFNKVDLKGKKVCCLVSGGNIDVTILSRVIKRGLLKSGRTFSMTVELLDKPGQLQDVAAAIAAEGGNVISVHHERASEGSDINGCYLRLVMETRNFEHIESIKNALIARGYKVQAY
;
A
#
# COMPACT_ATOMS: atom_id res chain seq x y z
N MET A 1 17.17 24.81 0.32
CA MET A 1 17.90 23.54 0.07
C MET A 1 17.76 22.66 1.30
N LEU A 2 17.41 21.39 1.15
CA LEU A 2 17.24 20.43 2.25
C LEU A 2 18.55 20.30 3.04
N THR A 3 18.48 20.39 4.36
CA THR A 3 19.62 20.25 5.27
C THR A 3 19.29 19.31 6.41
N LEU A 4 20.31 18.72 7.03
CA LEU A 4 20.13 17.85 8.20
C LEU A 4 19.54 18.63 9.38
N ASP A 5 19.97 19.88 9.58
CA ASP A 5 19.43 20.78 10.62
C ASP A 5 17.93 21.00 10.44
N LYS A 6 17.44 21.13 9.19
CA LYS A 6 16.02 21.26 8.90
C LYS A 6 15.23 19.98 9.30
N ILE A 7 15.82 18.81 9.10
CA ILE A 7 15.21 17.53 9.53
C ILE A 7 15.20 17.40 11.06
N TYR A 8 16.26 17.79 11.74
CA TYR A 8 16.28 17.85 13.21
C TYR A 8 15.27 18.85 13.76
N HIS A 9 15.17 20.04 13.15
CA HIS A 9 14.14 21.02 13.50
C HIS A 9 12.73 20.42 13.29
N ALA A 10 12.51 19.73 12.18
CA ALA A 10 11.25 19.02 11.94
C ALA A 10 10.97 17.97 13.02
N SER A 11 11.96 17.17 13.40
CA SER A 11 11.83 16.17 14.47
C SER A 11 11.44 16.80 15.80
N TYR A 12 11.98 17.96 16.14
CA TYR A 12 11.62 18.69 17.35
C TYR A 12 10.18 19.22 17.28
N GLN A 13 9.80 19.87 16.18
CA GLN A 13 8.48 20.47 15.99
C GLN A 13 7.34 19.44 15.95
N LEU A 14 7.65 18.22 15.53
CA LEU A 14 6.65 17.17 15.35
C LEU A 14 6.36 16.33 16.61
N LYS A 15 7.13 16.47 17.70
CA LYS A 15 7.03 15.60 18.91
C LYS A 15 5.62 15.42 19.44
N ASP A 16 4.84 16.49 19.52
CA ASP A 16 3.48 16.44 20.07
C ASP A 16 2.40 16.22 18.99
N VAL A 17 2.79 16.31 17.73
CA VAL A 17 1.86 16.21 16.60
C VAL A 17 1.72 14.77 16.12
N ILE A 18 2.83 14.05 16.02
CA ILE A 18 2.90 12.69 15.48
C ILE A 18 3.04 11.65 16.61
N ARG A 19 2.99 10.38 16.23
CA ARG A 19 3.45 9.26 17.04
C ARG A 19 4.87 8.90 16.59
N ARG A 20 5.79 8.69 17.52
CA ARG A 20 7.01 7.94 17.23
C ARG A 20 6.60 6.47 17.08
N THR A 21 6.62 5.98 15.85
CA THR A 21 6.17 4.63 15.54
C THR A 21 7.23 3.58 15.92
N ASP A 22 6.77 2.39 16.25
CA ASP A 22 7.65 1.31 16.69
C ASP A 22 8.41 0.68 15.52
N MET A 23 9.56 0.07 15.85
CA MET A 23 10.31 -0.85 15.01
C MET A 23 9.98 -2.27 15.48
N ILE A 24 9.42 -3.11 14.61
CA ILE A 24 8.97 -4.47 14.93
C ILE A 24 9.81 -5.47 14.15
N MET A 25 10.37 -6.47 14.83
CA MET A 25 11.07 -7.58 14.19
C MET A 25 10.06 -8.51 13.49
N ALA A 26 10.38 -8.95 12.27
CA ALA A 26 9.50 -9.75 11.42
C ALA A 26 10.28 -10.90 10.73
N PRO A 27 10.76 -11.90 11.48
CA PRO A 27 11.67 -12.93 10.98
C PRO A 27 11.05 -13.84 9.92
N ASP A 28 9.71 -13.99 9.93
CA ASP A 28 9.01 -14.89 9.00
C ASP A 28 8.81 -14.28 7.59
N ILE A 29 9.12 -13.00 7.41
CA ILE A 29 8.98 -12.30 6.12
C ILE A 29 10.02 -12.80 5.10
N ASN A 30 11.27 -12.95 5.54
CA ASN A 30 12.34 -13.51 4.71
C ASN A 30 13.39 -14.18 5.62
N PRO A 31 13.55 -15.52 5.53
CA PRO A 31 14.46 -16.26 6.42
C PRO A 31 15.94 -16.02 6.13
N ASP A 32 16.30 -15.43 4.98
CA ASP A 32 17.68 -15.21 4.57
C ASP A 32 18.29 -13.92 5.16
N CYS A 33 17.49 -13.09 5.85
CA CYS A 33 17.90 -11.80 6.41
C CYS A 33 17.09 -11.42 7.67
N GLU A 34 17.59 -10.46 8.45
CA GLU A 34 16.91 -9.97 9.65
C GLU A 34 15.99 -8.80 9.28
N ILE A 35 14.68 -9.04 9.18
CA ILE A 35 13.70 -8.02 8.79
C ILE A 35 13.13 -7.30 10.01
N HIS A 36 13.13 -5.97 9.93
CA HIS A 36 12.45 -5.06 10.85
C HIS A 36 11.47 -4.18 10.09
N LEU A 37 10.32 -3.92 10.68
CA LEU A 37 9.24 -3.10 10.11
C LEU A 37 9.16 -1.75 10.83
N LYS A 38 9.35 -0.66 10.12
CA LYS A 38 9.02 0.68 10.62
C LYS A 38 7.54 0.96 10.36
N THR A 39 6.73 0.99 11.43
CA THR A 39 5.27 0.88 11.35
C THR A 39 4.55 2.23 11.20
N GLU A 40 4.79 2.96 10.10
CA GLU A 40 4.09 4.21 9.81
C GLU A 40 2.59 4.00 9.46
N ASN A 41 2.15 2.78 9.21
CA ASN A 41 0.73 2.41 9.16
C ASN A 41 0.00 2.61 10.51
N LEU A 42 0.72 2.65 11.61
CA LEU A 42 0.19 2.92 12.95
C LEU A 42 0.30 4.40 13.37
N GLN A 43 0.66 5.29 12.46
CA GLN A 43 0.71 6.72 12.71
C GLN A 43 -0.70 7.28 12.99
N LYS A 44 -0.81 8.47 13.59
CA LYS A 44 -2.10 9.09 14.02
C LYS A 44 -3.17 9.19 12.92
N THR A 45 -2.74 9.35 11.64
CA THR A 45 -3.64 9.34 10.48
C THR A 45 -3.59 8.04 9.70
N GLY A 46 -3.01 6.98 10.26
CA GLY A 46 -2.80 5.71 9.57
C GLY A 46 -1.73 5.75 8.48
N SER A 47 -0.92 6.81 8.38
CA SER A 47 0.18 6.91 7.43
C SER A 47 1.21 7.99 7.80
N PHE A 48 2.39 7.90 7.22
CA PHE A 48 3.49 8.84 7.39
C PHE A 48 3.19 10.29 6.95
N LYS A 49 2.18 10.49 6.10
CA LYS A 49 1.90 11.79 5.43
C LYS A 49 1.70 12.94 6.41
N VAL A 50 1.23 12.68 7.60
CA VAL A 50 1.05 13.69 8.64
C VAL A 50 2.38 14.37 9.03
N ARG A 51 3.52 13.70 8.92
CA ARG A 51 4.83 14.26 9.29
C ARG A 51 5.18 15.45 8.40
N GLY A 52 5.19 15.26 7.08
CA GLY A 52 5.50 16.32 6.14
C GLY A 52 4.44 17.43 6.12
N ALA A 53 3.16 17.07 6.16
CA ALA A 53 2.07 18.04 6.20
C ALA A 53 2.17 18.94 7.45
N ALA A 54 2.40 18.35 8.62
CA ALA A 54 2.49 19.07 9.87
C ALA A 54 3.73 19.97 9.94
N TYR A 55 4.88 19.49 9.47
CA TYR A 55 6.08 20.32 9.44
C TYR A 55 5.89 21.50 8.48
N LYS A 56 5.41 21.28 7.25
CA LYS A 56 5.10 22.35 6.31
C LYS A 56 4.17 23.39 6.90
N ILE A 57 3.08 22.97 7.52
CA ILE A 57 2.08 23.88 8.12
C ILE A 57 2.69 24.65 9.30
N SER A 58 3.61 24.07 10.07
CA SER A 58 4.28 24.76 11.17
C SER A 58 5.19 25.92 10.69
N GLN A 59 5.70 25.83 9.45
CA GLN A 59 6.61 26.82 8.86
C GLN A 59 5.88 28.01 8.21
N LEU A 60 4.55 27.98 8.12
CA LEU A 60 3.77 29.05 7.53
C LEU A 60 3.85 30.34 8.36
N SER A 61 3.90 31.48 7.69
CA SER A 61 3.78 32.80 8.31
C SER A 61 2.38 33.00 8.92
N ASP A 62 2.25 33.95 9.84
CA ASP A 62 0.95 34.26 10.46
C ASP A 62 -0.09 34.74 9.43
N GLU A 63 0.35 35.37 8.34
CA GLU A 63 -0.54 35.76 7.25
C GLU A 63 -1.05 34.57 6.45
N GLU A 64 -0.19 33.59 6.13
CA GLU A 64 -0.57 32.35 5.47
C GLU A 64 -1.51 31.51 6.36
N LYS A 65 -1.21 31.41 7.66
CA LYS A 65 -2.07 30.73 8.64
C LYS A 65 -3.48 31.31 8.71
N LYS A 66 -3.61 32.64 8.66
CA LYS A 66 -4.91 33.34 8.65
C LYS A 66 -5.72 33.04 7.40
N LYS A 67 -5.07 32.95 6.24
CA LYS A 67 -5.74 32.61 4.97
C LYS A 67 -6.15 31.15 4.91
N GLY A 68 -5.39 30.25 5.51
CA GLY A 68 -5.63 28.82 5.51
C GLY A 68 -4.84 28.05 4.47
N VAL A 69 -5.03 26.74 4.44
CA VAL A 69 -4.31 25.82 3.57
C VAL A 69 -5.25 25.07 2.65
N ILE A 70 -4.73 24.68 1.47
CA ILE A 70 -5.47 23.87 0.50
C ILE A 70 -4.59 22.69 0.03
N ALA A 71 -5.20 21.56 -0.22
CA ALA A 71 -4.54 20.41 -0.84
C ALA A 71 -5.48 19.69 -1.80
N CYS A 72 -4.88 18.91 -2.73
CA CYS A 72 -5.62 18.00 -3.58
C CYS A 72 -5.19 16.56 -3.24
N SER A 73 -6.09 15.77 -2.66
CA SER A 73 -5.85 14.35 -2.37
C SER A 73 -7.13 13.69 -1.86
N ALA A 74 -7.41 12.48 -2.32
CA ALA A 74 -8.49 11.64 -1.78
C ALA A 74 -8.00 10.64 -0.71
N GLY A 75 -6.72 10.71 -0.29
CA GLY A 75 -6.11 9.69 0.58
C GLY A 75 -5.32 10.26 1.76
N ASN A 76 -4.19 9.63 2.02
CA ASN A 76 -3.35 9.88 3.20
C ASN A 76 -2.89 11.33 3.37
N HIS A 77 -2.59 12.02 2.25
CA HIS A 77 -2.14 13.40 2.30
C HIS A 77 -3.26 14.34 2.80
N ALA A 78 -4.48 14.14 2.31
CA ALA A 78 -5.66 14.89 2.77
C ALA A 78 -5.84 14.82 4.28
N GLN A 79 -5.78 13.61 4.85
CA GLN A 79 -5.91 13.38 6.28
C GLN A 79 -4.76 14.01 7.08
N GLY A 80 -3.53 13.92 6.55
CA GLY A 80 -2.36 14.55 7.14
C GLY A 80 -2.47 16.06 7.22
N VAL A 81 -2.90 16.71 6.12
CA VAL A 81 -3.12 18.18 6.06
C VAL A 81 -4.26 18.59 6.99
N ALA A 82 -5.39 17.86 6.96
CA ALA A 82 -6.55 18.14 7.80
C ALA A 82 -6.19 18.11 9.30
N LEU A 83 -5.55 17.04 9.77
CA LEU A 83 -5.13 16.92 11.17
C LEU A 83 -4.15 18.03 11.56
N ALA A 84 -3.14 18.27 10.73
CA ALA A 84 -2.11 19.26 11.02
C ALA A 84 -2.68 20.70 11.07
N ALA A 85 -3.54 21.05 10.12
CA ALA A 85 -4.19 22.36 10.10
C ALA A 85 -5.10 22.55 11.32
N THR A 86 -5.95 21.57 11.63
CA THR A 86 -6.87 21.62 12.78
C THR A 86 -6.11 21.78 14.10
N LYS A 87 -5.01 21.06 14.30
CA LYS A 87 -4.17 21.20 15.49
C LYS A 87 -3.54 22.58 15.66
N ASN A 88 -3.33 23.28 14.56
CA ASN A 88 -2.81 24.65 14.57
C ASN A 88 -3.91 25.73 14.49
N GLY A 89 -5.19 25.38 14.57
CA GLY A 89 -6.31 26.32 14.44
C GLY A 89 -6.44 26.96 13.06
N ILE A 90 -5.90 26.30 12.02
CA ILE A 90 -5.85 26.79 10.63
C ILE A 90 -6.97 26.11 9.83
N LYS A 91 -7.67 26.89 9.01
CA LYS A 91 -8.67 26.34 8.07
C LYS A 91 -7.97 25.52 6.99
N SER A 92 -8.51 24.36 6.69
CA SER A 92 -8.03 23.52 5.57
C SER A 92 -9.18 23.19 4.63
N LEU A 93 -8.91 23.32 3.34
CA LEU A 93 -9.80 22.92 2.26
C LEU A 93 -9.15 21.79 1.45
N ILE A 94 -9.87 20.69 1.27
CA ILE A 94 -9.36 19.55 0.51
C ILE A 94 -10.21 19.38 -0.75
N CYS A 95 -9.58 19.53 -1.92
CA CYS A 95 -10.19 19.24 -3.21
C CYS A 95 -9.96 17.78 -3.57
N LEU A 96 -11.01 17.10 -4.02
CA LEU A 96 -10.96 15.72 -4.47
C LEU A 96 -12.04 15.45 -5.50
N PRO A 97 -11.87 14.44 -6.38
CA PRO A 97 -12.90 14.07 -7.34
C PRO A 97 -14.21 13.67 -6.65
N ASP A 98 -15.34 13.96 -7.25
CA ASP A 98 -16.66 13.60 -6.73
C ASP A 98 -16.91 12.09 -6.69
N GLY A 99 -16.19 11.32 -7.52
CA GLY A 99 -16.16 9.85 -7.48
C GLY A 99 -15.29 9.24 -6.38
N ALA A 100 -14.70 10.03 -5.49
CA ALA A 100 -13.86 9.51 -4.40
C ALA A 100 -14.68 8.65 -3.41
N PRO A 101 -14.12 7.54 -2.87
CA PRO A 101 -14.81 6.70 -1.90
C PRO A 101 -15.30 7.50 -0.69
N ILE A 102 -16.57 7.32 -0.32
CA ILE A 102 -17.20 8.03 0.81
C ILE A 102 -16.42 7.84 2.11
N SER A 103 -15.88 6.65 2.33
CA SER A 103 -15.03 6.35 3.50
C SER A 103 -13.81 7.27 3.61
N LYS A 104 -13.14 7.58 2.50
CA LYS A 104 -11.98 8.47 2.43
C LYS A 104 -12.37 9.94 2.66
N VAL A 105 -13.51 10.36 2.09
CA VAL A 105 -14.07 11.71 2.28
C VAL A 105 -14.39 11.93 3.76
N GLU A 106 -15.14 11.02 4.38
CA GLU A 106 -15.52 11.11 5.79
C GLU A 106 -14.33 11.02 6.74
N ALA A 107 -13.33 10.18 6.44
CA ALA A 107 -12.09 10.13 7.21
C ALA A 107 -11.36 11.50 7.21
N THR A 108 -11.32 12.18 6.07
CA THR A 108 -10.71 13.52 5.96
C THR A 108 -11.54 14.57 6.74
N ARG A 109 -12.87 14.50 6.62
CA ARG A 109 -13.78 15.39 7.32
C ARG A 109 -13.69 15.27 8.86
N LYS A 110 -13.50 14.05 9.36
CA LYS A 110 -13.27 13.78 10.81
C LYS A 110 -12.05 14.49 11.39
N PHE A 111 -11.04 14.78 10.55
CA PHE A 111 -9.88 15.56 10.95
C PHE A 111 -10.09 17.07 10.86
N GLY A 112 -11.29 17.55 10.52
CA GLY A 112 -11.69 18.96 10.59
C GLY A 112 -11.51 19.76 9.30
N ALA A 113 -11.22 19.12 8.16
CA ALA A 113 -11.13 19.82 6.87
C ALA A 113 -12.50 20.08 6.25
N GLU A 114 -12.62 21.22 5.57
CA GLU A 114 -13.65 21.46 4.56
C GLU A 114 -13.36 20.65 3.30
N ILE A 115 -14.41 20.16 2.65
CA ILE A 115 -14.31 19.29 1.46
C ILE A 115 -14.88 20.02 0.24
N CYS A 116 -14.11 20.07 -0.84
CA CYS A 116 -14.52 20.52 -2.15
C CYS A 116 -14.55 19.31 -3.11
N LEU A 117 -15.75 18.78 -3.39
CA LEU A 117 -15.93 17.75 -4.40
C LEU A 117 -15.94 18.39 -5.79
N VAL A 118 -15.13 17.87 -6.69
CA VAL A 118 -14.94 18.37 -8.05
C VAL A 118 -15.37 17.30 -9.05
N PRO A 119 -16.30 17.58 -9.96
CA PRO A 119 -16.65 16.65 -11.02
C PRO A 119 -15.44 16.29 -11.89
N GLY A 120 -15.23 15.00 -12.17
CA GLY A 120 -14.16 14.52 -13.03
C GLY A 120 -13.11 13.70 -12.30
N VAL A 121 -11.84 13.80 -12.74
CA VAL A 121 -10.70 13.02 -12.26
C VAL A 121 -9.77 13.82 -11.35
N TYR A 122 -8.66 13.20 -10.94
CA TYR A 122 -7.70 13.85 -10.04
C TYR A 122 -7.16 15.19 -10.58
N ASP A 123 -6.89 15.27 -11.88
CA ASP A 123 -6.33 16.48 -12.51
C ASP A 123 -7.34 17.65 -12.47
N ASP A 124 -8.65 17.38 -12.58
CA ASP A 124 -9.69 18.40 -12.43
C ASP A 124 -9.72 18.95 -11.00
N ALA A 125 -9.66 18.07 -10.02
CA ALA A 125 -9.60 18.46 -8.61
C ALA A 125 -8.32 19.24 -8.28
N TYR A 126 -7.19 18.85 -8.86
CA TYR A 126 -5.91 19.54 -8.70
C TYR A 126 -5.97 20.96 -9.30
N ASN A 127 -6.46 21.10 -10.53
CA ASN A 127 -6.64 22.38 -11.18
C ASN A 127 -7.58 23.29 -10.38
N ARG A 128 -8.67 22.74 -9.85
CA ARG A 128 -9.60 23.49 -8.99
C ARG A 128 -8.93 23.96 -7.70
N ALA A 129 -8.08 23.13 -7.11
CA ALA A 129 -7.32 23.51 -5.92
C ALA A 129 -6.36 24.67 -6.21
N LEU A 130 -5.68 24.66 -7.37
CA LEU A 130 -4.82 25.77 -7.79
C LEU A 130 -5.59 27.06 -8.06
N GLN A 131 -6.77 26.99 -8.70
CA GLN A 131 -7.64 28.15 -8.88
C GLN A 131 -8.06 28.75 -7.53
N LEU A 132 -8.52 27.91 -6.59
CA LEU A 132 -8.94 28.36 -5.26
C LEU A 132 -7.77 28.92 -4.44
N LYS A 133 -6.55 28.40 -4.63
CA LYS A 133 -5.32 28.97 -4.07
C LYS A 133 -5.17 30.44 -4.49
N GLU A 134 -5.29 30.73 -5.80
CA GLU A 134 -5.15 32.10 -6.30
C GLU A 134 -6.34 33.00 -5.91
N GLU A 135 -7.58 32.51 -6.03
CA GLU A 135 -8.80 33.26 -5.70
C GLU A 135 -8.89 33.66 -4.22
N LYS A 136 -8.49 32.78 -3.31
CA LYS A 136 -8.68 32.95 -1.85
C LYS A 136 -7.36 33.13 -1.09
N GLY A 137 -6.23 33.00 -1.76
CA GLY A 137 -4.90 33.15 -1.19
C GLY A 137 -4.49 32.04 -0.24
N TYR A 138 -5.07 30.84 -0.37
CA TYR A 138 -4.65 29.66 0.41
C TYR A 138 -3.21 29.28 0.13
N THR A 139 -2.51 28.72 1.11
CA THR A 139 -1.22 28.06 0.86
C THR A 139 -1.46 26.62 0.42
N PHE A 140 -0.96 26.26 -0.77
CA PHE A 140 -1.07 24.90 -1.28
C PHE A 140 -0.04 24.00 -0.59
N ILE A 141 -0.50 22.90 0.01
CA ILE A 141 0.35 21.90 0.65
C ILE A 141 0.58 20.75 -0.33
N HIS A 142 1.76 20.75 -0.96
CA HIS A 142 2.12 19.73 -1.95
C HIS A 142 2.35 18.36 -1.31
N PRO A 143 1.88 17.25 -1.93
CA PRO A 143 1.96 15.92 -1.30
C PRO A 143 3.38 15.31 -1.20
N PHE A 144 4.37 15.84 -1.96
CA PHE A 144 5.73 15.30 -1.98
C PHE A 144 6.82 16.27 -2.48
N ASN A 145 6.52 17.15 -3.43
CA ASN A 145 7.53 18.02 -4.09
C ASN A 145 7.63 19.37 -3.39
N ASP A 146 7.96 19.36 -2.12
CA ASP A 146 8.14 20.54 -1.27
C ASP A 146 9.22 20.21 -0.22
N GLU A 147 10.17 21.11 -0.03
CA GLU A 147 11.33 20.91 0.83
C GLU A 147 10.96 20.71 2.31
N ASP A 148 9.94 21.43 2.81
CA ASP A 148 9.48 21.26 4.19
C ASP A 148 8.74 19.93 4.36
N VAL A 149 7.93 19.55 3.36
CA VAL A 149 7.27 18.23 3.35
C VAL A 149 8.31 17.11 3.37
N ILE A 150 9.35 17.21 2.53
CA ILE A 150 10.45 16.24 2.47
C ILE A 150 11.20 16.19 3.81
N ALA A 151 11.49 17.33 4.43
CA ALA A 151 12.17 17.39 5.73
C ALA A 151 11.35 16.71 6.83
N GLY A 152 10.02 16.93 6.87
CA GLY A 152 9.13 16.24 7.78
C GLY A 152 9.16 14.72 7.61
N GLN A 153 9.19 14.21 6.37
CA GLN A 153 9.32 12.78 6.07
C GLN A 153 10.70 12.24 6.48
N GLY A 154 11.75 13.06 6.35
CA GLY A 154 13.12 12.72 6.75
C GLY A 154 13.29 12.37 8.23
N THR A 155 12.37 12.81 9.08
CA THR A 155 12.37 12.45 10.52
C THR A 155 12.23 10.94 10.74
N ILE A 156 11.66 10.20 9.79
CA ILE A 156 11.60 8.74 9.82
C ILE A 156 13.00 8.13 9.72
N GLY A 157 13.87 8.71 8.89
CA GLY A 157 15.25 8.27 8.75
C GLY A 157 16.04 8.43 10.05
N LEU A 158 15.81 9.52 10.81
CA LEU A 158 16.40 9.70 12.14
C LEU A 158 15.91 8.61 13.11
N GLU A 159 14.60 8.38 13.16
CA GLU A 159 14.01 7.35 14.02
C GLU A 159 14.50 5.94 13.68
N ILE A 160 14.68 5.61 12.39
CA ILE A 160 15.23 4.31 11.96
C ILE A 160 16.63 4.12 12.51
N LEU A 161 17.55 5.10 12.33
CA LEU A 161 18.92 4.99 12.82
C LEU A 161 19.02 4.95 14.36
N GLU A 162 18.08 5.60 15.08
CA GLU A 162 18.01 5.50 16.54
C GLU A 162 17.49 4.13 17.02
N GLN A 163 16.49 3.57 16.35
CA GLN A 163 15.84 2.32 16.75
C GLN A 163 16.59 1.08 16.25
N LEU A 164 17.34 1.20 15.15
CA LEU A 164 18.13 0.14 14.55
C LEU A 164 19.49 0.69 14.09
N PRO A 165 20.43 0.97 15.04
CA PRO A 165 21.70 1.63 14.74
C PRO A 165 22.64 0.87 13.79
N ASP A 166 22.47 -0.45 13.72
CA ASP A 166 23.25 -1.38 12.91
C ASP A 166 22.50 -1.87 11.66
N VAL A 167 21.51 -1.09 11.18
CA VAL A 167 20.81 -1.38 9.94
C VAL A 167 21.75 -1.33 8.73
N ASP A 168 21.69 -2.34 7.87
CA ASP A 168 22.44 -2.39 6.61
C ASP A 168 21.66 -1.81 5.44
N VAL A 169 20.35 -2.09 5.40
CA VAL A 169 19.47 -1.75 4.26
C VAL A 169 18.15 -1.17 4.75
N VAL A 170 17.69 -0.10 4.09
CA VAL A 170 16.36 0.47 4.31
C VAL A 170 15.60 0.46 2.99
N ILE A 171 14.38 -0.13 3.00
CA ILE A 171 13.51 -0.26 1.83
C ILE A 171 12.30 0.65 2.01
N VAL A 172 12.09 1.56 1.05
CA VAL A 172 11.12 2.66 1.16
C VAL A 172 10.16 2.67 -0.02
N PRO A 173 8.84 2.76 0.19
CA PRO A 173 7.86 2.96 -0.89
C PRO A 173 8.08 4.28 -1.64
N VAL A 174 7.92 4.27 -2.96
CA VAL A 174 8.12 5.43 -3.84
C VAL A 174 6.89 5.68 -4.71
N GLY A 175 6.23 6.80 -4.48
CA GLY A 175 5.33 7.42 -5.45
C GLY A 175 6.03 8.63 -6.08
N GLY A 176 5.62 9.85 -5.77
CA GLY A 176 6.28 11.08 -6.24
C GLY A 176 7.65 11.37 -5.61
N GLY A 177 8.17 10.51 -4.74
CA GLY A 177 9.53 10.57 -4.22
C GLY A 177 9.75 11.30 -2.89
N GLY A 178 8.74 11.99 -2.32
CA GLY A 178 8.93 12.81 -1.12
C GLY A 178 9.36 12.05 0.13
N LEU A 179 8.84 10.85 0.34
CA LEU A 179 9.18 10.00 1.47
C LEU A 179 10.65 9.53 1.39
N ILE A 180 10.98 8.87 0.29
CA ILE A 180 12.33 8.31 0.11
C ILE A 180 13.40 9.40 0.05
N SER A 181 13.10 10.57 -0.55
CA SER A 181 14.02 11.71 -0.58
C SER A 181 14.41 12.17 0.83
N GLY A 182 13.44 12.33 1.72
CA GLY A 182 13.69 12.72 3.10
C GLY A 182 14.42 11.64 3.89
N VAL A 183 13.96 10.39 3.81
CA VAL A 183 14.56 9.25 4.51
C VAL A 183 15.99 9.01 4.03
N ALA A 184 16.22 8.93 2.73
CA ALA A 184 17.54 8.68 2.16
C ALA A 184 18.52 9.83 2.50
N TYR A 185 18.09 11.08 2.39
CA TYR A 185 18.91 12.20 2.79
C TYR A 185 19.36 12.12 4.24
N ALA A 186 18.43 11.89 5.18
CA ALA A 186 18.73 11.79 6.60
C ALA A 186 19.70 10.64 6.89
N ILE A 187 19.45 9.46 6.30
CA ILE A 187 20.31 8.28 6.51
C ILE A 187 21.71 8.53 5.92
N LYS A 188 21.80 8.98 4.66
CA LYS A 188 23.11 9.18 4.01
C LYS A 188 23.94 10.29 4.65
N ALA A 189 23.29 11.30 5.24
CA ALA A 189 23.99 12.36 5.96
C ALA A 189 24.59 11.89 7.29
N LEU A 190 24.00 10.88 7.95
CA LEU A 190 24.42 10.36 9.26
C LEU A 190 25.22 9.07 9.16
N ASN A 191 24.82 8.16 8.27
CA ASN A 191 25.48 6.89 8.01
C ASN A 191 25.45 6.55 6.52
N PRO A 192 26.44 7.01 5.72
CA PRO A 192 26.46 6.79 4.27
C PRO A 192 26.65 5.33 3.85
N GLN A 193 27.02 4.44 4.76
CA GLN A 193 27.20 3.01 4.48
C GLN A 193 25.85 2.29 4.35
N VAL A 194 24.81 2.76 5.02
CA VAL A 194 23.45 2.18 4.93
C VAL A 194 22.93 2.33 3.52
N LYS A 195 22.48 1.23 2.93
CA LYS A 195 21.86 1.23 1.61
C LYS A 195 20.38 1.60 1.69
N VAL A 196 19.93 2.47 0.80
CA VAL A 196 18.52 2.88 0.72
C VAL A 196 17.96 2.52 -0.65
N TYR A 197 16.99 1.61 -0.68
CA TYR A 197 16.31 1.19 -1.90
C TYR A 197 14.87 1.68 -1.94
N GLY A 198 14.46 2.14 -3.12
CA GLY A 198 13.08 2.50 -3.40
C GLY A 198 12.30 1.32 -3.98
N VAL A 199 10.98 1.29 -3.71
CA VAL A 199 10.09 0.30 -4.31
C VAL A 199 8.86 0.99 -4.91
N GLN A 200 8.56 0.68 -6.17
CA GLN A 200 7.35 1.09 -6.87
C GLN A 200 6.51 -0.13 -7.24
N ALA A 201 5.24 0.08 -7.58
CA ALA A 201 4.42 -0.94 -8.23
C ALA A 201 4.76 -1.01 -9.73
N ASP A 202 4.73 -2.22 -10.32
CA ASP A 202 4.95 -2.43 -11.76
C ASP A 202 4.00 -1.58 -12.62
N GLY A 203 2.78 -1.33 -12.13
CA GLY A 203 1.80 -0.50 -12.82
C GLY A 203 1.96 1.01 -12.62
N ALA A 204 3.00 1.49 -11.88
CA ALA A 204 3.26 2.90 -11.65
C ALA A 204 4.77 3.19 -11.45
N PRO A 205 5.68 2.79 -12.36
CA PRO A 205 7.13 2.86 -12.19
C PRO A 205 7.74 4.21 -12.64
N SER A 206 7.09 5.33 -12.35
CA SER A 206 7.49 6.65 -12.87
C SER A 206 8.90 7.08 -12.45
N MET A 207 9.25 6.94 -11.17
CA MET A 207 10.59 7.29 -10.68
C MET A 207 11.66 6.31 -11.18
N LEU A 208 11.33 5.01 -11.25
CA LEU A 208 12.24 3.98 -11.76
C LEU A 208 12.64 4.29 -13.21
N ARG A 209 11.65 4.60 -14.08
CA ARG A 209 11.92 4.98 -15.48
C ARG A 209 12.69 6.28 -15.56
N SER A 210 12.27 7.30 -14.82
CA SER A 210 12.94 8.61 -14.82
C SER A 210 14.41 8.50 -14.42
N ILE A 211 14.75 7.68 -13.42
CA ILE A 211 16.16 7.47 -13.02
C ILE A 211 16.94 6.69 -14.09
N ALA A 212 16.35 5.66 -14.68
CA ALA A 212 16.98 4.89 -15.74
C ALA A 212 17.31 5.77 -16.97
N ASP A 213 16.42 6.68 -17.32
CA ASP A 213 16.57 7.57 -18.47
C ASP A 213 17.31 8.88 -18.16
N GLY A 214 17.63 9.11 -16.88
CA GLY A 214 18.35 10.33 -16.43
C GLY A 214 17.56 11.62 -16.52
N LYS A 215 16.26 11.57 -16.77
CA LYS A 215 15.32 12.70 -16.88
C LYS A 215 13.95 12.31 -16.35
N ILE A 216 13.17 13.31 -15.95
CA ILE A 216 11.79 13.09 -15.51
C ILE A 216 10.95 12.62 -16.71
N GLU A 217 10.26 11.50 -16.53
CA GLU A 217 9.31 10.95 -17.49
C GLU A 217 7.93 10.80 -16.86
N ALA A 218 6.91 11.32 -17.54
CA ALA A 218 5.52 11.11 -17.18
C ALA A 218 5.01 9.81 -17.80
N LEU A 219 4.28 9.03 -17.01
CA LEU A 219 3.57 7.84 -17.49
C LEU A 219 2.23 8.24 -18.11
N ASP A 220 1.87 7.62 -19.22
CA ASP A 220 0.55 7.83 -19.84
C ASP A 220 -0.57 7.37 -18.91
N GLU A 221 -0.40 6.17 -18.33
CA GLU A 221 -1.36 5.55 -17.43
C GLU A 221 -0.68 4.96 -16.19
N VAL A 222 -1.41 4.88 -15.10
CA VAL A 222 -1.04 4.17 -13.88
C VAL A 222 -2.18 3.28 -13.43
N SER A 223 -1.86 2.03 -13.08
CA SER A 223 -2.85 1.05 -12.63
C SER A 223 -2.24 0.15 -11.57
N THR A 224 -2.64 0.34 -10.31
CA THR A 224 -2.15 -0.46 -9.18
C THR A 224 -3.11 -0.39 -7.98
N ILE A 225 -3.16 -1.47 -7.18
CA ILE A 225 -3.83 -1.46 -5.87
C ILE A 225 -3.06 -0.62 -4.82
N ALA A 226 -1.83 -0.23 -5.12
CA ALA A 226 -1.01 0.65 -4.29
C ALA A 226 -1.30 2.12 -4.61
N ASP A 227 -2.54 2.56 -4.44
CA ASP A 227 -3.05 3.90 -4.80
C ASP A 227 -2.24 5.06 -4.19
N GLY A 228 -1.70 4.88 -2.98
CA GLY A 228 -0.85 5.87 -2.31
C GLY A 228 0.49 6.17 -3.01
N ILE A 229 0.92 5.32 -3.95
CA ILE A 229 2.12 5.50 -4.78
C ILE A 229 1.82 5.49 -6.29
N ALA A 230 0.56 5.53 -6.70
CA ALA A 230 0.14 5.63 -8.10
C ALA A 230 0.35 7.05 -8.65
N VAL A 231 1.60 7.40 -8.89
CA VAL A 231 2.01 8.75 -9.33
C VAL A 231 2.56 8.68 -10.75
N LYS A 232 1.96 9.48 -11.65
CA LYS A 232 2.34 9.51 -13.06
C LYS A 232 3.72 10.12 -13.30
N GLU A 233 4.09 11.13 -12.51
CA GLU A 233 5.31 11.92 -12.73
C GLU A 233 5.97 12.25 -11.39
N PRO A 234 7.30 12.01 -11.22
CA PRO A 234 8.04 12.44 -10.05
C PRO A 234 8.13 13.97 -9.97
N GLY A 235 8.37 14.50 -8.77
CA GLY A 235 8.72 15.91 -8.64
C GLY A 235 10.17 16.18 -9.08
N ASP A 236 10.45 17.40 -9.54
CA ASP A 236 11.80 17.82 -9.94
C ASP A 236 12.79 17.76 -8.76
N LEU A 237 12.39 18.29 -7.60
CA LEU A 237 13.19 18.23 -6.37
C LEU A 237 13.39 16.79 -5.89
N THR A 238 12.33 15.99 -5.87
CA THR A 238 12.41 14.61 -5.40
C THR A 238 13.20 13.71 -6.35
N PHE A 239 13.10 13.93 -7.66
CA PHE A 239 13.93 13.25 -8.67
C PHE A 239 15.42 13.51 -8.43
N ALA A 240 15.82 14.80 -8.29
CA ALA A 240 17.20 15.17 -8.04
C ALA A 240 17.76 14.57 -6.72
N LEU A 241 16.92 14.51 -5.67
CA LEU A 241 17.32 13.90 -4.40
C LEU A 241 17.44 12.37 -4.52
N CYS A 242 16.52 11.72 -5.24
CA CYS A 242 16.60 10.27 -5.49
C CYS A 242 17.85 9.90 -6.27
N GLN A 243 18.16 10.62 -7.36
CA GLN A 243 19.40 10.38 -8.11
C GLN A 243 20.65 10.46 -7.26
N LYS A 244 20.65 11.34 -6.26
CA LYS A 244 21.84 11.60 -5.44
C LYS A 244 21.99 10.66 -4.25
N TYR A 245 20.90 10.26 -3.61
CA TYR A 245 20.93 9.62 -2.29
C TYR A 245 20.35 8.22 -2.24
N VAL A 246 19.67 7.75 -3.29
CA VAL A 246 19.05 6.42 -3.35
C VAL A 246 19.97 5.45 -4.08
N ASP A 247 20.23 4.29 -3.49
CA ASP A 247 21.16 3.29 -4.06
C ASP A 247 20.55 2.50 -5.22
N GLY A 248 19.22 2.43 -5.33
CA GLY A 248 18.50 1.80 -6.44
C GLY A 248 16.99 1.82 -6.22
N ILE A 249 16.24 1.65 -7.30
CA ILE A 249 14.79 1.50 -7.25
C ILE A 249 14.42 0.20 -7.95
N VAL A 250 13.51 -0.55 -7.34
CA VAL A 250 12.96 -1.79 -7.88
C VAL A 250 11.43 -1.70 -7.96
N SER A 251 10.81 -2.64 -8.66
CA SER A 251 9.36 -2.72 -8.69
C SER A 251 8.83 -4.09 -8.30
N VAL A 252 7.57 -4.12 -7.86
CA VAL A 252 6.83 -5.30 -7.44
C VAL A 252 5.49 -5.38 -8.15
N SER A 253 5.06 -6.61 -8.43
CA SER A 253 3.77 -6.87 -9.07
C SER A 253 2.60 -6.75 -8.09
N GLU A 254 1.37 -6.63 -8.62
CA GLU A 254 0.12 -6.60 -7.85
C GLU A 254 -0.05 -7.86 -6.97
N ASP A 255 0.39 -9.02 -7.46
CA ASP A 255 0.35 -10.27 -6.71
C ASP A 255 1.34 -10.31 -5.55
N GLU A 256 2.54 -9.76 -5.74
CA GLU A 256 3.54 -9.63 -4.70
C GLU A 256 3.08 -8.64 -3.61
N ILE A 257 2.44 -7.54 -4.01
CA ILE A 257 1.83 -6.58 -3.07
C ILE A 257 0.72 -7.25 -2.25
N ALA A 258 -0.17 -8.00 -2.92
CA ALA A 258 -1.25 -8.72 -2.26
C ALA A 258 -0.73 -9.78 -1.28
N ALA A 259 0.30 -10.53 -1.66
CA ALA A 259 0.96 -11.51 -0.79
C ALA A 259 1.59 -10.83 0.44
N ALA A 260 2.24 -9.68 0.28
CA ALA A 260 2.82 -8.94 1.40
C ALA A 260 1.75 -8.39 2.37
N ILE A 261 0.62 -7.88 1.85
CA ILE A 261 -0.51 -7.46 2.70
C ILE A 261 -1.00 -8.65 3.54
N LEU A 262 -1.18 -9.82 2.92
CA LEU A 262 -1.64 -11.02 3.62
C LEU A 262 -0.63 -11.48 4.68
N ALA A 263 0.67 -11.51 4.36
CA ALA A 263 1.73 -11.85 5.30
C ALA A 263 1.77 -10.89 6.51
N LEU A 264 1.63 -9.59 6.28
CA LEU A 264 1.54 -8.61 7.36
C LEU A 264 0.35 -8.87 8.29
N ILE A 265 -0.81 -9.23 7.75
CA ILE A 265 -2.00 -9.58 8.55
C ILE A 265 -1.78 -10.89 9.31
N GLU A 266 -1.34 -11.94 8.63
CA GLU A 266 -1.27 -13.29 9.22
C GLU A 266 -0.11 -13.44 10.20
N GLN A 267 1.07 -12.89 9.88
CA GLN A 267 2.28 -13.09 10.68
C GLN A 267 2.50 -11.96 11.68
N GLN A 268 2.27 -10.70 11.29
CA GLN A 268 2.61 -9.54 12.10
C GLN A 268 1.40 -8.88 12.78
N LYS A 269 0.17 -9.27 12.44
CA LYS A 269 -1.10 -8.68 12.92
C LYS A 269 -1.20 -7.18 12.58
N LEU A 270 -0.57 -6.78 11.48
CA LEU A 270 -0.57 -5.43 10.96
C LEU A 270 -1.43 -5.33 9.70
N ILE A 271 -2.22 -4.25 9.62
CA ILE A 271 -2.94 -3.89 8.40
C ILE A 271 -2.13 -2.83 7.66
N ALA A 272 -1.77 -3.12 6.41
CA ALA A 272 -1.13 -2.19 5.49
C ALA A 272 -1.98 -2.01 4.24
N GLU A 273 -1.95 -0.81 3.67
CA GLU A 273 -2.45 -0.56 2.31
C GLU A 273 -1.42 -1.02 1.26
N GLY A 274 -1.80 -1.09 -0.02
CA GLY A 274 -0.89 -1.51 -1.08
C GLY A 274 0.43 -0.74 -1.08
N ALA A 275 0.36 0.59 -0.98
CA ALA A 275 1.54 1.46 -0.90
C ALA A 275 2.41 1.19 0.34
N GLY A 276 1.80 0.80 1.45
CA GLY A 276 2.52 0.45 2.69
C GLY A 276 3.19 -0.92 2.63
N ALA A 277 2.70 -1.83 1.79
CA ALA A 277 3.18 -3.20 1.71
C ALA A 277 4.31 -3.43 0.69
N VAL A 278 4.55 -2.50 -0.26
CA VAL A 278 5.53 -2.73 -1.35
C VAL A 278 6.96 -2.96 -0.85
N SER A 279 7.37 -2.31 0.26
CA SER A 279 8.70 -2.52 0.84
C SER A 279 8.86 -3.95 1.38
N VAL A 280 7.82 -4.48 1.99
CA VAL A 280 7.75 -5.87 2.47
C VAL A 280 7.70 -6.83 1.30
N ALA A 281 6.93 -6.53 0.24
CA ALA A 281 6.91 -7.32 -0.98
C ALA A 281 8.32 -7.44 -1.61
N ALA A 282 9.05 -6.34 -1.71
CA ALA A 282 10.41 -6.36 -2.25
C ALA A 282 11.36 -7.24 -1.44
N ALA A 283 11.22 -7.27 -0.11
CA ALA A 283 12.00 -8.15 0.76
C ALA A 283 11.58 -9.61 0.64
N MET A 284 10.27 -9.92 0.62
CA MET A 284 9.71 -11.28 0.48
C MET A 284 10.13 -11.95 -0.83
N PHE A 285 10.15 -11.20 -1.91
CA PHE A 285 10.40 -11.72 -3.26
C PHE A 285 11.83 -11.44 -3.76
N ASN A 286 12.76 -11.12 -2.83
CA ASN A 286 14.19 -10.94 -3.12
C ASN A 286 14.47 -9.99 -4.30
N LYS A 287 13.72 -8.86 -4.39
CA LYS A 287 13.96 -7.84 -5.43
C LYS A 287 15.28 -7.10 -5.24
N VAL A 288 15.85 -7.18 -4.04
CA VAL A 288 17.14 -6.63 -3.64
C VAL A 288 17.94 -7.74 -2.96
N ASP A 289 19.25 -7.76 -3.12
CA ASP A 289 20.13 -8.70 -2.40
C ASP A 289 20.20 -8.34 -0.93
N LEU A 290 19.51 -9.15 -0.11
CA LEU A 290 19.37 -8.93 1.34
C LEU A 290 20.04 -10.01 2.19
N LYS A 291 20.67 -11.00 1.57
CA LYS A 291 21.21 -12.17 2.28
C LYS A 291 22.18 -11.78 3.39
N GLY A 292 21.86 -12.22 4.62
CA GLY A 292 22.66 -11.95 5.82
C GLY A 292 22.63 -10.50 6.28
N LYS A 293 21.73 -9.64 5.76
CA LYS A 293 21.61 -8.22 6.10
C LYS A 293 20.58 -7.97 7.17
N LYS A 294 20.76 -6.89 7.92
CA LYS A 294 19.77 -6.30 8.80
C LYS A 294 18.99 -5.24 8.04
N VAL A 295 17.71 -5.48 7.80
CA VAL A 295 16.87 -4.75 6.85
C VAL A 295 15.71 -4.08 7.56
N CYS A 296 15.49 -2.80 7.29
CA CYS A 296 14.30 -2.07 7.69
C CYS A 296 13.36 -1.90 6.49
N CYS A 297 12.17 -2.51 6.53
CA CYS A 297 11.09 -2.26 5.59
C CYS A 297 10.15 -1.18 6.17
N LEU A 298 9.96 -0.08 5.45
CA LEU A 298 9.05 0.99 5.87
C LEU A 298 7.62 0.67 5.45
N VAL A 299 6.75 0.33 6.40
CA VAL A 299 5.31 0.14 6.20
C VAL A 299 4.63 1.50 6.26
N SER A 300 4.52 2.18 5.12
CA SER A 300 4.25 3.62 5.02
C SER A 300 2.82 4.04 5.35
N GLY A 301 1.84 3.14 5.25
CA GLY A 301 0.44 3.43 5.53
C GLY A 301 -0.43 2.18 5.65
N GLY A 302 -1.60 2.33 6.30
CA GLY A 302 -2.57 1.26 6.56
C GLY A 302 -4.01 1.60 6.18
N ASN A 303 -4.26 2.71 5.49
CA ASN A 303 -5.60 3.19 5.14
C ASN A 303 -6.20 2.46 3.93
N ILE A 304 -6.15 1.13 3.96
CA ILE A 304 -6.71 0.28 2.90
C ILE A 304 -8.23 0.31 2.94
N ASP A 305 -8.86 0.34 1.77
CA ASP A 305 -10.30 0.14 1.65
C ASP A 305 -10.64 -1.32 1.96
N VAL A 306 -11.67 -1.55 2.78
CA VAL A 306 -12.09 -2.90 3.19
C VAL A 306 -12.55 -3.77 2.03
N THR A 307 -13.04 -3.17 0.94
CA THR A 307 -13.40 -3.90 -0.28
C THR A 307 -12.18 -4.40 -1.02
N ILE A 308 -11.12 -3.60 -1.08
CA ILE A 308 -9.82 -4.01 -1.62
C ILE A 308 -9.20 -5.08 -0.74
N LEU A 309 -9.21 -4.90 0.58
CA LEU A 309 -8.72 -5.89 1.54
C LEU A 309 -9.42 -7.24 1.35
N SER A 310 -10.75 -7.24 1.19
CA SER A 310 -11.51 -8.47 0.91
C SER A 310 -11.05 -9.16 -0.38
N ARG A 311 -10.76 -8.41 -1.45
CA ARG A 311 -10.24 -8.97 -2.72
C ARG A 311 -8.83 -9.55 -2.54
N VAL A 312 -7.96 -8.84 -1.82
CA VAL A 312 -6.60 -9.30 -1.51
C VAL A 312 -6.64 -10.61 -0.74
N ILE A 313 -7.47 -10.69 0.32
CA ILE A 313 -7.62 -11.91 1.13
C ILE A 313 -8.11 -13.06 0.26
N LYS A 314 -9.19 -12.87 -0.52
CA LYS A 314 -9.72 -13.91 -1.41
C LYS A 314 -8.67 -14.41 -2.39
N ARG A 315 -7.93 -13.49 -3.03
CA ARG A 315 -6.88 -13.83 -3.99
C ARG A 315 -5.71 -14.58 -3.32
N GLY A 316 -5.33 -14.18 -2.11
CA GLY A 316 -4.30 -14.85 -1.33
C GLY A 316 -4.69 -16.28 -0.94
N LEU A 317 -5.93 -16.48 -0.50
CA LEU A 317 -6.46 -17.81 -0.17
C LEU A 317 -6.48 -18.75 -1.39
N LEU A 318 -6.88 -18.24 -2.56
CA LEU A 318 -6.82 -19.00 -3.82
C LEU A 318 -5.37 -19.38 -4.18
N LYS A 319 -4.44 -18.42 -4.13
CA LYS A 319 -3.03 -18.64 -4.49
C LYS A 319 -2.26 -19.54 -3.52
N SER A 320 -2.70 -19.63 -2.28
CA SER A 320 -2.13 -20.56 -1.28
C SER A 320 -2.82 -21.94 -1.25
N GLY A 321 -3.80 -22.18 -2.12
CA GLY A 321 -4.57 -23.40 -2.12
C GLY A 321 -5.46 -23.59 -0.89
N ARG A 322 -5.81 -22.49 -0.19
CA ARG A 322 -6.70 -22.51 0.99
C ARG A 322 -8.16 -22.34 0.61
N THR A 323 -8.43 -21.88 -0.60
CA THR A 323 -9.75 -21.92 -1.25
C THR A 323 -9.56 -22.50 -2.65
N PHE A 324 -10.45 -23.38 -3.04
CA PHE A 324 -10.39 -24.04 -4.34
C PHE A 324 -11.77 -24.12 -4.98
N SER A 325 -11.81 -24.00 -6.31
CA SER A 325 -13.03 -24.16 -7.11
C SER A 325 -12.84 -25.32 -8.08
N MET A 326 -13.84 -26.19 -8.17
CA MET A 326 -13.86 -27.28 -9.14
C MET A 326 -15.25 -27.54 -9.67
N THR A 327 -15.31 -28.16 -10.84
CA THR A 327 -16.51 -28.71 -11.44
C THR A 327 -16.46 -30.23 -11.41
N VAL A 328 -17.51 -30.85 -10.89
CA VAL A 328 -17.68 -32.31 -10.88
C VAL A 328 -18.80 -32.67 -11.84
N GLU A 329 -18.49 -33.50 -12.83
CA GLU A 329 -19.48 -34.07 -13.74
C GLU A 329 -20.11 -35.31 -13.12
N LEU A 330 -21.44 -35.36 -13.10
CA LEU A 330 -22.20 -36.49 -12.55
C LEU A 330 -23.49 -36.76 -13.33
N LEU A 331 -24.06 -37.91 -13.06
CA LEU A 331 -25.40 -38.26 -13.57
C LEU A 331 -26.49 -37.51 -12.77
N ASP A 332 -27.51 -37.01 -13.40
CA ASP A 332 -28.66 -36.36 -12.75
C ASP A 332 -29.56 -37.41 -12.07
N LYS A 333 -29.10 -37.89 -10.88
CA LYS A 333 -29.82 -38.89 -10.08
C LYS A 333 -29.83 -38.47 -8.60
N PRO A 334 -30.88 -38.88 -7.85
CA PRO A 334 -30.91 -38.69 -6.40
C PRO A 334 -29.67 -39.28 -5.71
N GLY A 335 -29.14 -38.58 -4.70
CA GLY A 335 -28.00 -39.03 -3.91
C GLY A 335 -26.62 -38.59 -4.40
N GLN A 336 -26.45 -38.16 -5.67
CA GLN A 336 -25.15 -37.81 -6.23
C GLN A 336 -24.49 -36.60 -5.52
N LEU A 337 -25.24 -35.56 -5.23
CA LEU A 337 -24.75 -34.43 -4.44
C LEU A 337 -24.30 -34.85 -3.04
N GLN A 338 -25.05 -35.74 -2.38
CA GLN A 338 -24.72 -36.25 -1.07
C GLN A 338 -23.41 -37.04 -1.08
N ASP A 339 -23.20 -37.87 -2.11
CA ASP A 339 -21.99 -38.70 -2.23
C ASP A 339 -20.74 -37.83 -2.49
N VAL A 340 -20.85 -36.83 -3.37
CA VAL A 340 -19.77 -35.86 -3.61
C VAL A 340 -19.43 -35.06 -2.34
N ALA A 341 -20.46 -34.57 -1.64
CA ALA A 341 -20.26 -33.82 -0.39
C ALA A 341 -19.63 -34.70 0.71
N ALA A 342 -20.05 -35.96 0.83
CA ALA A 342 -19.49 -36.93 1.77
C ALA A 342 -18.02 -37.26 1.42
N ALA A 343 -17.67 -37.37 0.15
CA ALA A 343 -16.29 -37.58 -0.27
C ALA A 343 -15.38 -36.43 0.14
N ILE A 344 -15.82 -35.19 -0.13
CA ILE A 344 -15.06 -33.97 0.24
C ILE A 344 -14.92 -33.85 1.76
N ALA A 345 -15.99 -34.11 2.50
CA ALA A 345 -15.99 -34.05 3.95
C ALA A 345 -15.08 -35.12 4.59
N ALA A 346 -15.02 -36.33 4.01
CA ALA A 346 -14.14 -37.41 4.48
C ALA A 346 -12.65 -37.02 4.37
N GLU A 347 -12.27 -36.27 3.37
CA GLU A 347 -10.92 -35.69 3.20
C GLU A 347 -10.69 -34.45 4.09
N GLY A 348 -11.72 -33.91 4.74
CA GLY A 348 -11.65 -32.71 5.57
C GLY A 348 -11.82 -31.37 4.81
N GLY A 349 -12.31 -31.42 3.59
CA GLY A 349 -12.70 -30.22 2.83
C GLY A 349 -14.02 -29.64 3.33
N ASN A 350 -14.12 -28.32 3.44
CA ASN A 350 -15.34 -27.61 3.83
C ASN A 350 -15.97 -26.91 2.62
N VAL A 351 -17.19 -27.34 2.21
CA VAL A 351 -17.86 -26.77 1.05
C VAL A 351 -18.49 -25.42 1.40
N ILE A 352 -18.08 -24.35 0.70
CA ILE A 352 -18.59 -22.98 0.88
C ILE A 352 -19.84 -22.74 0.03
N SER A 353 -19.81 -23.19 -1.24
CA SER A 353 -20.95 -23.02 -2.16
C SER A 353 -21.04 -24.18 -3.15
N VAL A 354 -22.28 -24.46 -3.56
CA VAL A 354 -22.62 -25.47 -4.57
C VAL A 354 -23.56 -24.85 -5.57
N HIS A 355 -23.22 -24.95 -6.84
CA HIS A 355 -24.11 -24.64 -7.95
C HIS A 355 -24.37 -25.92 -8.74
N HIS A 356 -25.63 -26.34 -8.80
CA HIS A 356 -26.07 -27.52 -9.52
C HIS A 356 -26.67 -27.10 -10.88
N GLU A 357 -25.97 -27.37 -11.97
CA GLU A 357 -26.36 -27.01 -13.32
C GLU A 357 -26.76 -28.26 -14.08
N ARG A 358 -28.03 -28.30 -14.56
CA ARG A 358 -28.60 -29.42 -15.29
C ARG A 358 -28.55 -29.26 -16.82
N ALA A 359 -28.41 -28.04 -17.31
CA ALA A 359 -28.38 -27.74 -18.72
C ALA A 359 -27.26 -26.82 -19.08
N SER A 360 -26.22 -27.34 -19.71
CA SER A 360 -25.18 -26.53 -20.37
C SER A 360 -24.98 -27.06 -21.78
N GLU A 361 -24.67 -26.15 -22.74
CA GLU A 361 -24.29 -26.56 -24.10
C GLU A 361 -23.14 -27.54 -24.04
N GLY A 362 -23.34 -28.77 -24.58
CA GLY A 362 -22.32 -29.83 -24.59
C GLY A 362 -22.38 -30.87 -23.46
N SER A 363 -23.32 -30.77 -22.50
CA SER A 363 -23.52 -31.84 -21.50
C SER A 363 -24.31 -33.02 -22.07
N ASP A 364 -24.06 -34.24 -21.58
CA ASP A 364 -24.90 -35.40 -21.80
C ASP A 364 -26.33 -35.07 -21.30
N ILE A 365 -27.37 -35.52 -22.02
CA ILE A 365 -28.79 -35.28 -21.67
C ILE A 365 -29.13 -35.80 -20.25
N ASN A 366 -28.42 -36.78 -19.76
CA ASN A 366 -28.56 -37.36 -18.41
C ASN A 366 -27.48 -36.84 -17.43
N GLY A 367 -26.64 -35.91 -17.84
CA GLY A 367 -25.54 -35.37 -17.04
C GLY A 367 -25.93 -34.06 -16.38
N CYS A 368 -25.23 -33.76 -15.29
CA CYS A 368 -25.27 -32.45 -14.65
C CYS A 368 -23.88 -32.09 -14.09
N TYR A 369 -23.69 -30.83 -13.83
CA TYR A 369 -22.45 -30.32 -13.26
C TYR A 369 -22.66 -29.74 -11.86
N LEU A 370 -21.81 -30.11 -10.92
CA LEU A 370 -21.69 -29.41 -9.65
C LEU A 370 -20.46 -28.52 -9.69
N ARG A 371 -20.68 -27.20 -9.67
CA ARG A 371 -19.61 -26.24 -9.39
C ARG A 371 -19.51 -26.03 -7.90
N LEU A 372 -18.37 -26.35 -7.35
CA LEU A 372 -18.09 -26.33 -5.93
C LEU A 372 -17.00 -25.31 -5.62
N VAL A 373 -17.21 -24.51 -4.58
CA VAL A 373 -16.15 -23.75 -3.93
C VAL A 373 -15.97 -24.30 -2.53
N MET A 374 -14.75 -24.54 -2.13
CA MET A 374 -14.42 -25.14 -0.82
C MET A 374 -13.22 -24.53 -0.17
N GLU A 375 -13.17 -24.61 1.14
CA GLU A 375 -11.97 -24.36 1.93
C GLU A 375 -11.13 -25.62 1.96
N THR A 376 -9.84 -25.44 1.76
CA THR A 376 -8.81 -26.48 1.75
C THR A 376 -7.61 -26.02 2.57
N ARG A 377 -6.68 -26.91 2.88
CA ARG A 377 -5.50 -26.56 3.69
C ARG A 377 -4.35 -26.03 2.84
N ASN A 378 -4.13 -26.65 1.68
CA ASN A 378 -3.04 -26.39 0.74
C ASN A 378 -3.29 -27.15 -0.56
N PHE A 379 -2.37 -27.06 -1.51
CA PHE A 379 -2.47 -27.76 -2.80
C PHE A 379 -2.46 -29.28 -2.68
N GLU A 380 -1.72 -29.86 -1.74
CA GLU A 380 -1.72 -31.32 -1.50
C GLU A 380 -3.10 -31.81 -1.05
N HIS A 381 -3.78 -31.04 -0.22
CA HIS A 381 -5.14 -31.36 0.21
C HIS A 381 -6.15 -31.27 -0.95
N ILE A 382 -5.96 -30.31 -1.87
CA ILE A 382 -6.77 -30.22 -3.10
C ILE A 382 -6.62 -31.50 -3.93
N GLU A 383 -5.39 -31.99 -4.12
CA GLU A 383 -5.13 -33.22 -4.88
C GLU A 383 -5.70 -34.45 -4.17
N SER A 384 -5.66 -34.53 -2.83
CA SER A 384 -6.31 -35.59 -2.07
C SER A 384 -7.81 -35.66 -2.33
N ILE A 385 -8.50 -34.50 -2.26
CA ILE A 385 -9.94 -34.39 -2.54
C ILE A 385 -10.25 -34.81 -3.99
N LYS A 386 -9.49 -34.33 -4.98
CA LYS A 386 -9.68 -34.72 -6.38
C LYS A 386 -9.54 -36.23 -6.56
N ASN A 387 -8.51 -36.83 -6.01
CA ASN A 387 -8.24 -38.27 -6.10
C ASN A 387 -9.35 -39.07 -5.44
N ALA A 388 -9.89 -38.66 -4.30
CA ALA A 388 -11.02 -39.30 -3.63
C ALA A 388 -12.30 -39.29 -4.48
N LEU A 389 -12.56 -38.19 -5.20
CA LEU A 389 -13.70 -38.11 -6.12
C LEU A 389 -13.50 -38.97 -7.37
N ILE A 390 -12.30 -38.93 -7.97
CA ILE A 390 -11.94 -39.74 -9.14
C ILE A 390 -12.05 -41.25 -8.79
N ALA A 391 -11.59 -41.64 -7.63
CA ALA A 391 -11.69 -43.03 -7.15
C ALA A 391 -13.15 -43.54 -7.00
N ARG A 392 -14.12 -42.62 -6.82
CA ARG A 392 -15.57 -42.89 -6.83
C ARG A 392 -16.20 -42.82 -8.22
N GLY A 393 -15.39 -42.58 -9.27
CA GLY A 393 -15.83 -42.57 -10.67
C GLY A 393 -16.29 -41.19 -11.18
N TYR A 394 -16.11 -40.13 -10.41
CA TYR A 394 -16.45 -38.78 -10.85
C TYR A 394 -15.36 -38.20 -11.75
N LYS A 395 -15.77 -37.42 -12.75
CA LYS A 395 -14.86 -36.59 -13.54
C LYS A 395 -14.78 -35.22 -12.88
N VAL A 396 -13.56 -34.80 -12.58
CA VAL A 396 -13.26 -33.54 -11.89
C VAL A 396 -12.45 -32.62 -12.80
N GLN A 397 -12.87 -31.38 -12.93
CA GLN A 397 -12.17 -30.32 -13.66
C GLN A 397 -11.89 -29.16 -12.70
N ALA A 398 -10.66 -28.63 -12.71
CA ALA A 398 -10.36 -27.38 -12.04
C ALA A 398 -11.05 -26.22 -12.76
N TYR A 399 -11.59 -25.27 -12.02
CA TYR A 399 -12.28 -24.11 -12.56
C TYR A 399 -11.43 -22.86 -12.39
#